data_40bef10cabbd4746efb393bffdd02cf2
#
_entry.id   40bef10cabbd4746efb393bffdd02cf2
#
_cell.length_a   1.000
_cell.length_b   1.000
_cell.length_c   1.000
_cell.angle_alpha   90.00
_cell.angle_beta   90.00
_cell.angle_gamma   90.00
#
_symmetry.space_group_name_H-M   'P 1'
#
loop_
_entity.id
_entity.type
_entity.pdbx_description
1 polymer ?
#
loop_
_entity_poly.entity_id
_entity_poly.type
_entity_poly.pdbx_seq_one_letter_code
_entity_poly.pdbx_strand_id
1 'polypeptide(L)'
;MSTKTKMPRALLALTLSSFAIGVTEFIPLGLLAEMSNYFDTTLSSMGMVVSMYAIGVAIGAPILTNLISSFTRKNQLIFTLILFTLGNLLAAVSTTFNMLILARVISGLAHGVFFTIGSIIASEVSAPEKRSQAIAIMFAGLTVALVIGVPLGTFLGKTFSWNFSFYLVTILGGIATFLSYILTPKTLKKAEKGSIGDQFSVLKEWRLIKSYLLTIIGYGGSFVLLTYLAEVLKNVSGFGSNIISVLLLIYGVAVAIGNIYGGKISDKMGAMNSLKLLFFIQVLAFGAFYFTAKSPILAIINVFILGLLDFAIVPPLQMNVVEVANEVAPKATDSAAGLNIAAFNLGIAGASTIGGIVVSTIGVGHTPWVAASILSIAFLMSAYEVAKNKKNIQVYPEI
;
A
#
# COMPACT_ATOMS: atom_id res chain seq x y z
N MET A 1 -33.83 16.91 15.76
CA MET A 1 -33.51 17.32 14.37
C MET A 1 -32.03 17.07 14.16
N SER A 2 -31.68 16.02 13.43
CA SER A 2 -30.28 15.73 13.07
C SER A 2 -29.80 16.76 12.06
N THR A 3 -29.02 17.73 12.47
CA THR A 3 -28.32 18.62 11.56
C THR A 3 -27.36 17.74 10.77
N LYS A 4 -27.67 17.49 9.48
CA LYS A 4 -26.73 16.91 8.50
C LYS A 4 -25.50 17.84 8.47
N THR A 5 -24.54 17.61 9.33
CA THR A 5 -23.24 18.30 9.28
C THR A 5 -22.62 17.99 7.94
N LYS A 6 -22.54 19.01 7.07
CA LYS A 6 -21.91 18.90 5.75
C LYS A 6 -20.48 18.40 5.92
N MET A 7 -20.08 17.46 5.07
CA MET A 7 -18.71 16.94 5.04
C MET A 7 -17.72 18.11 4.88
N PRO A 8 -16.67 18.18 5.70
CA PRO A 8 -15.66 19.26 5.58
C PRO A 8 -15.03 19.26 4.18
N ARG A 9 -14.97 20.42 3.55
CA ARG A 9 -14.42 20.57 2.18
C ARG A 9 -12.96 20.09 2.08
N ALA A 10 -12.21 20.16 3.15
CA ALA A 10 -10.85 19.65 3.23
C ALA A 10 -10.76 18.13 2.92
N LEU A 11 -11.80 17.34 3.26
CA LEU A 11 -11.82 15.90 2.96
C LEU A 11 -11.80 15.62 1.45
N LEU A 12 -12.45 16.46 0.62
CA LEU A 12 -12.39 16.32 -0.83
C LEU A 12 -10.96 16.46 -1.35
N ALA A 13 -10.22 17.46 -0.83
CA ALA A 13 -8.82 17.66 -1.21
C ALA A 13 -7.95 16.48 -0.76
N LEU A 14 -8.15 15.98 0.46
CA LEU A 14 -7.42 14.83 0.99
C LEU A 14 -7.74 13.54 0.20
N THR A 15 -9.00 13.32 -0.17
CA THR A 15 -9.39 12.15 -0.98
C THR A 15 -8.77 12.20 -2.38
N LEU A 16 -8.75 13.39 -3.02
CA LEU A 16 -8.09 13.55 -4.32
C LEU A 16 -6.57 13.38 -4.21
N SER A 17 -5.96 13.86 -3.13
CA SER A 17 -4.53 13.65 -2.87
C SER A 17 -4.22 12.16 -2.69
N SER A 18 -5.04 11.45 -1.92
CA SER A 18 -4.93 10.00 -1.73
C SER A 18 -5.10 9.24 -3.04
N PHE A 19 -6.02 9.68 -3.91
CA PHE A 19 -6.19 9.13 -5.25
C PHE A 19 -4.92 9.32 -6.10
N ALA A 20 -4.37 10.54 -6.18
CA ALA A 20 -3.16 10.81 -6.95
C ALA A 20 -1.97 9.96 -6.48
N ILE A 21 -1.83 9.80 -5.15
CA ILE A 21 -0.78 8.98 -4.54
C ILE A 21 -0.99 7.50 -4.86
N GLY A 22 -2.21 6.99 -4.79
CA GLY A 22 -2.52 5.61 -5.17
C GLY A 22 -2.22 5.33 -6.64
N VAL A 23 -2.54 6.28 -7.52
CA VAL A 23 -2.23 6.14 -8.96
C VAL A 23 -0.73 5.99 -9.17
N THR A 24 0.12 6.85 -8.59
CA THR A 24 1.58 6.76 -8.77
C THR A 24 2.20 5.52 -8.13
N GLU A 25 1.61 5.02 -7.05
CA GLU A 25 2.11 3.82 -6.36
C GLU A 25 2.04 2.60 -7.27
N PHE A 26 0.91 2.39 -7.93
CA PHE A 26 0.60 1.15 -8.62
C PHE A 26 0.76 1.19 -10.15
N ILE A 27 0.83 2.36 -10.80
CA ILE A 27 1.04 2.50 -12.25
C ILE A 27 2.27 1.70 -12.74
N PRO A 28 3.44 1.73 -12.06
CA PRO A 28 4.60 1.00 -12.55
C PRO A 28 4.35 -0.49 -12.75
N LEU A 29 3.47 -1.12 -11.94
CA LEU A 29 3.16 -2.55 -12.04
C LEU A 29 2.62 -2.95 -13.42
N GLY A 30 1.98 -2.01 -14.12
CA GLY A 30 1.47 -2.22 -15.48
C GLY A 30 2.41 -1.76 -16.60
N LEU A 31 3.55 -1.13 -16.29
CA LEU A 31 4.43 -0.47 -17.25
C LEU A 31 5.91 -0.86 -17.12
N LEU A 32 6.25 -1.90 -16.33
CA LEU A 32 7.64 -2.30 -16.11
C LEU A 32 8.37 -2.63 -17.40
N ALA A 33 7.71 -3.31 -18.34
CA ALA A 33 8.33 -3.68 -19.62
C ALA A 33 8.59 -2.47 -20.50
N GLU A 34 7.63 -1.54 -20.59
CA GLU A 34 7.76 -0.31 -21.38
C GLU A 34 8.90 0.55 -20.87
N MET A 35 9.01 0.69 -19.51
CA MET A 35 10.10 1.42 -18.89
C MET A 35 11.45 0.69 -19.04
N SER A 36 11.45 -0.65 -18.91
CA SER A 36 12.65 -1.48 -19.11
C SER A 36 13.23 -1.29 -20.51
N ASN A 37 12.38 -1.32 -21.52
CA ASN A 37 12.79 -1.09 -22.91
C ASN A 37 13.31 0.36 -23.16
N TYR A 38 12.67 1.36 -22.55
CA TYR A 38 13.06 2.75 -22.72
C TYR A 38 14.44 3.06 -22.12
N PHE A 39 14.73 2.51 -20.94
CA PHE A 39 16.00 2.76 -20.23
C PHE A 39 17.11 1.75 -20.58
N ASP A 40 16.86 0.84 -21.53
CA ASP A 40 17.79 -0.24 -21.90
C ASP A 40 18.30 -1.01 -20.65
N THR A 41 17.35 -1.41 -19.80
CA THR A 41 17.67 -2.11 -18.54
C THR A 41 16.84 -3.40 -18.42
N THR A 42 17.17 -4.24 -17.45
CA THR A 42 16.47 -5.50 -17.24
C THR A 42 15.14 -5.28 -16.53
N LEU A 43 14.16 -6.15 -16.79
CA LEU A 43 12.89 -6.16 -16.07
C LEU A 43 13.10 -6.31 -14.55
N SER A 44 14.09 -7.11 -14.14
CA SER A 44 14.50 -7.26 -12.74
C SER A 44 14.94 -5.92 -12.13
N SER A 45 15.85 -5.20 -12.80
CA SER A 45 16.30 -3.88 -12.35
C SER A 45 15.13 -2.90 -12.30
N MET A 46 14.17 -2.99 -13.23
CA MET A 46 12.99 -2.12 -13.24
C MET A 46 12.07 -2.32 -12.03
N GLY A 47 12.07 -3.51 -11.40
CA GLY A 47 11.41 -3.74 -10.11
C GLY A 47 11.87 -2.81 -8.99
N MET A 48 13.10 -2.26 -9.08
CA MET A 48 13.60 -1.24 -8.13
C MET A 48 12.77 0.05 -8.14
N VAL A 49 12.05 0.34 -9.21
CA VAL A 49 11.13 1.50 -9.29
C VAL A 49 10.02 1.38 -8.24
N VAL A 50 9.55 0.15 -7.97
CA VAL A 50 8.56 -0.16 -6.93
C VAL A 50 9.24 -0.20 -5.56
N SER A 51 10.37 -0.91 -5.43
CA SER A 51 11.09 -1.06 -4.17
C SER A 51 11.56 0.27 -3.59
N MET A 52 12.15 1.14 -4.42
CA MET A 52 12.68 2.44 -3.96
C MET A 52 11.57 3.43 -3.57
N TYR A 53 10.42 3.36 -4.24
CA TYR A 53 9.23 4.11 -3.81
C TYR A 53 8.78 3.65 -2.42
N ALA A 54 8.65 2.34 -2.21
CA ALA A 54 8.21 1.77 -0.94
C ALA A 54 9.22 2.06 0.21
N ILE A 55 10.53 2.03 -0.06
CA ILE A 55 11.55 2.49 0.89
C ILE A 55 11.36 3.97 1.21
N GLY A 56 11.09 4.81 0.20
CA GLY A 56 10.76 6.21 0.41
C GLY A 56 9.57 6.39 1.35
N VAL A 57 8.48 5.62 1.17
CA VAL A 57 7.30 5.66 2.06
C VAL A 57 7.66 5.24 3.49
N ALA A 58 8.40 4.15 3.63
CA ALA A 58 8.80 3.62 4.93
C ALA A 58 9.66 4.61 5.74
N ILE A 59 10.50 5.39 5.06
CA ILE A 59 11.33 6.46 5.66
C ILE A 59 10.51 7.73 5.86
N GLY A 60 9.69 8.10 4.89
CA GLY A 60 8.93 9.35 4.89
C GLY A 60 7.96 9.45 6.06
N ALA A 61 7.23 8.36 6.33
CA ALA A 61 6.23 8.34 7.39
C ALA A 61 6.80 8.70 8.77
N PRO A 62 7.85 8.06 9.32
CA PRO A 62 8.39 8.40 10.63
C PRO A 62 9.40 9.56 10.60
N ILE A 63 10.32 9.60 9.63
CA ILE A 63 11.48 10.50 9.67
C ILE A 63 11.13 11.88 9.10
N LEU A 64 10.63 11.93 7.84
CA LEU A 64 10.37 13.22 7.20
C LEU A 64 9.20 13.95 7.88
N THR A 65 8.16 13.22 8.34
CA THR A 65 7.07 13.80 9.12
C THR A 65 7.58 14.51 10.38
N ASN A 66 8.53 13.91 11.07
CA ASN A 66 9.12 14.51 12.27
C ASN A 66 9.97 15.76 11.92
N LEU A 67 10.80 15.69 10.87
CA LEU A 67 11.63 16.81 10.43
C LEU A 67 10.81 18.07 10.11
N ILE A 68 9.62 17.92 9.52
CA ILE A 68 8.74 19.04 9.19
C ILE A 68 7.71 19.36 10.29
N SER A 69 7.80 18.74 11.46
CA SER A 69 6.84 18.90 12.58
C SER A 69 6.76 20.35 13.12
N SER A 70 7.79 21.16 12.91
CA SER A 70 7.77 22.59 13.27
C SER A 70 6.77 23.43 12.46
N PHE A 71 6.35 22.96 11.29
CA PHE A 71 5.37 23.64 10.45
C PHE A 71 3.94 23.43 10.96
N THR A 72 3.00 24.31 10.59
CA THR A 72 1.57 24.07 10.81
C THR A 72 1.10 22.86 9.97
N ARG A 73 0.08 22.13 10.43
CA ARG A 73 -0.47 20.97 9.70
C ARG A 73 -0.80 21.28 8.24
N LYS A 74 -1.35 22.47 7.97
CA LYS A 74 -1.62 22.92 6.60
C LYS A 74 -0.33 23.05 5.77
N ASN A 75 0.70 23.69 6.34
CA ASN A 75 1.97 23.87 5.61
C ASN A 75 2.70 22.55 5.40
N GLN A 76 2.62 21.62 6.37
CA GLN A 76 3.12 20.25 6.20
C GLN A 76 2.43 19.56 5.02
N LEU A 77 1.09 19.63 4.94
CA LEU A 77 0.32 19.05 3.83
C LEU A 77 0.73 19.65 2.47
N ILE A 78 0.80 20.99 2.39
CA ILE A 78 1.15 21.68 1.14
C ILE A 78 2.58 21.34 0.71
N PHE A 79 3.55 21.41 1.64
CA PHE A 79 4.94 21.00 1.35
C PHE A 79 5.01 19.57 0.82
N THR A 80 4.30 18.66 1.47
CA THR A 80 4.25 17.25 1.07
C THR A 80 3.69 17.06 -0.33
N LEU A 81 2.58 17.75 -0.67
CA LEU A 81 1.96 17.64 -1.98
C LEU A 81 2.79 18.32 -3.09
N ILE A 82 3.51 19.40 -2.79
CA ILE A 82 4.49 19.99 -3.71
C ILE A 82 5.63 18.99 -3.96
N LEU A 83 6.20 18.40 -2.89
CA LEU A 83 7.26 17.39 -3.01
C LEU A 83 6.80 16.19 -3.85
N PHE A 84 5.56 15.72 -3.62
CA PHE A 84 4.92 14.65 -4.40
C PHE A 84 4.80 15.02 -5.88
N THR A 85 4.30 16.22 -6.16
CA THR A 85 4.11 16.72 -7.53
C THR A 85 5.43 16.86 -8.27
N LEU A 86 6.45 17.44 -7.60
CA LEU A 86 7.81 17.58 -8.18
C LEU A 86 8.48 16.21 -8.38
N GLY A 87 8.31 15.26 -7.45
CA GLY A 87 8.81 13.91 -7.60
C GLY A 87 8.21 13.19 -8.82
N ASN A 88 6.90 13.33 -9.04
CA ASN A 88 6.25 12.74 -10.22
C ASN A 88 6.59 13.48 -11.52
N LEU A 89 6.76 14.79 -11.47
CA LEU A 89 7.27 15.55 -12.63
C LEU A 89 8.69 15.09 -12.99
N LEU A 90 9.57 14.91 -11.99
CA LEU A 90 10.90 14.37 -12.19
C LEU A 90 10.85 12.96 -12.82
N ALA A 91 9.92 12.11 -12.39
CA ALA A 91 9.70 10.81 -13.00
C ALA A 91 9.26 10.94 -14.47
N ALA A 92 8.31 11.84 -14.77
CA ALA A 92 7.80 12.06 -16.11
C ALA A 92 8.86 12.55 -17.10
N VAL A 93 9.83 13.37 -16.64
CA VAL A 93 10.91 13.90 -17.49
C VAL A 93 12.21 13.10 -17.39
N SER A 94 12.20 11.94 -16.74
CA SER A 94 13.40 11.12 -16.54
C SER A 94 13.95 10.60 -17.86
N THR A 95 15.22 10.87 -18.10
CA THR A 95 15.99 10.39 -19.26
C THR A 95 16.95 9.27 -18.90
N THR A 96 17.17 9.04 -17.60
CA THR A 96 18.03 7.97 -17.10
C THR A 96 17.33 7.17 -16.01
N PHE A 97 17.68 5.89 -15.89
CA PHE A 97 17.14 5.01 -14.85
C PHE A 97 17.37 5.56 -13.45
N ASN A 98 18.58 6.07 -13.15
CA ASN A 98 18.90 6.63 -11.84
C ASN A 98 18.05 7.87 -11.50
N MET A 99 17.72 8.71 -12.49
CA MET A 99 16.82 9.85 -12.32
C MET A 99 15.40 9.39 -11.95
N LEU A 100 14.91 8.34 -12.62
CA LEU A 100 13.63 7.73 -12.28
C LEU A 100 13.64 7.17 -10.86
N ILE A 101 14.69 6.44 -10.45
CA ILE A 101 14.82 5.91 -9.09
C ILE A 101 14.79 7.03 -8.05
N LEU A 102 15.54 8.12 -8.26
CA LEU A 102 15.51 9.29 -7.37
C LEU A 102 14.11 9.89 -7.27
N ALA A 103 13.43 10.04 -8.40
CA ALA A 103 12.06 10.54 -8.46
C ALA A 103 11.09 9.65 -7.66
N ARG A 104 11.27 8.35 -7.71
CA ARG A 104 10.47 7.37 -6.94
C ARG A 104 10.70 7.48 -5.44
N VAL A 105 11.96 7.64 -5.00
CA VAL A 105 12.27 7.87 -3.58
C VAL A 105 11.61 9.15 -3.09
N ILE A 106 11.73 10.27 -3.84
CA ILE A 106 11.11 11.56 -3.48
C ILE A 106 9.58 11.43 -3.38
N SER A 107 8.94 10.82 -4.37
CA SER A 107 7.48 10.62 -4.36
C SER A 107 7.04 9.70 -3.22
N GLY A 108 7.84 8.67 -2.91
CA GLY A 108 7.60 7.77 -1.78
C GLY A 108 7.71 8.48 -0.42
N LEU A 109 8.75 9.29 -0.22
CA LEU A 109 8.87 10.12 1.00
C LEU A 109 7.62 10.98 1.22
N ALA A 110 7.14 11.64 0.16
CA ALA A 110 5.93 12.46 0.21
C ALA A 110 4.67 11.62 0.52
N HIS A 111 4.54 10.42 -0.05
CA HIS A 111 3.44 9.49 0.24
C HIS A 111 3.37 9.16 1.74
N GLY A 112 4.49 8.73 2.35
CA GLY A 112 4.54 8.36 3.77
C GLY A 112 4.12 9.52 4.68
N VAL A 113 4.62 10.72 4.41
CA VAL A 113 4.23 11.94 5.13
C VAL A 113 2.74 12.24 4.94
N PHE A 114 2.24 12.13 3.70
CA PHE A 114 0.84 12.47 3.40
C PHE A 114 -0.14 11.64 4.21
N PHE A 115 -0.01 10.31 4.25
CA PHE A 115 -0.97 9.48 4.97
C PHE A 115 -0.91 9.70 6.49
N THR A 116 0.28 10.01 7.02
CA THR A 116 0.43 10.38 8.43
C THR A 116 -0.29 11.68 8.75
N ILE A 117 0.03 12.77 8.04
CA ILE A 117 -0.51 14.12 8.30
C ILE A 117 -1.96 14.22 7.85
N GLY A 118 -2.30 13.64 6.70
CA GLY A 118 -3.65 13.64 6.14
C GLY A 118 -4.68 12.99 7.07
N SER A 119 -4.32 11.87 7.72
CA SER A 119 -5.18 11.20 8.70
C SER A 119 -5.46 12.10 9.91
N ILE A 120 -4.44 12.82 10.39
CA ILE A 120 -4.60 13.78 11.50
C ILE A 120 -5.51 14.93 11.06
N ILE A 121 -5.27 15.52 9.89
CA ILE A 121 -6.10 16.63 9.38
C ILE A 121 -7.55 16.15 9.18
N ALA A 122 -7.78 14.97 8.57
CA ALA A 122 -9.10 14.40 8.39
C ALA A 122 -9.85 14.26 9.73
N SER A 123 -9.14 13.82 10.77
CA SER A 123 -9.67 13.72 12.13
C SER A 123 -9.97 15.10 12.74
N GLU A 124 -9.05 16.07 12.62
CA GLU A 124 -9.19 17.39 13.24
C GLU A 124 -10.29 18.26 12.61
N VAL A 125 -10.53 18.12 11.29
CA VAL A 125 -11.59 18.87 10.59
C VAL A 125 -12.98 18.26 10.78
N SER A 126 -13.08 17.10 11.42
CA SER A 126 -14.32 16.33 11.55
C SER A 126 -14.82 16.32 13.00
N ALA A 127 -16.14 16.20 13.20
CA ALA A 127 -16.71 16.02 14.53
C ALA A 127 -16.17 14.74 15.18
N PRO A 128 -15.99 14.69 16.52
CA PRO A 128 -15.40 13.54 17.23
C PRO A 128 -15.99 12.19 16.84
N GLU A 129 -17.32 12.15 16.65
CA GLU A 129 -18.07 10.93 16.32
C GLU A 129 -17.88 10.48 14.86
N LYS A 130 -17.27 11.32 14.01
CA LYS A 130 -17.06 11.10 12.57
C LYS A 130 -15.59 11.00 12.16
N ARG A 131 -14.67 11.02 13.11
CA ARG A 131 -13.22 11.02 12.81
C ARG A 131 -12.78 9.79 12.01
N SER A 132 -13.19 8.60 12.44
CA SER A 132 -12.88 7.35 11.72
C SER A 132 -13.48 7.34 10.31
N GLN A 133 -14.71 7.84 10.16
CA GLN A 133 -15.35 7.98 8.85
C GLN A 133 -14.58 8.95 7.94
N ALA A 134 -14.08 10.05 8.46
CA ALA A 134 -13.31 11.03 7.70
C ALA A 134 -11.99 10.44 7.18
N ILE A 135 -11.30 9.69 8.03
CA ILE A 135 -10.08 8.96 7.64
C ILE A 135 -10.41 7.93 6.55
N ALA A 136 -11.48 7.15 6.73
CA ALA A 136 -11.91 6.17 5.73
C ALA A 136 -12.25 6.82 4.38
N ILE A 137 -12.89 8.00 4.35
CA ILE A 137 -13.17 8.75 3.13
C ILE A 137 -11.87 9.20 2.44
N MET A 138 -10.88 9.66 3.19
CA MET A 138 -9.57 9.99 2.63
C MET A 138 -8.94 8.74 1.97
N PHE A 139 -8.92 7.60 2.66
CA PHE A 139 -8.37 6.35 2.12
C PHE A 139 -9.20 5.77 0.95
N ALA A 140 -10.48 6.12 0.82
CA ALA A 140 -11.27 5.72 -0.35
C ALA A 140 -10.68 6.24 -1.66
N GLY A 141 -9.94 7.36 -1.64
CA GLY A 141 -9.16 7.83 -2.79
C GLY A 141 -8.16 6.79 -3.29
N LEU A 142 -7.44 6.11 -2.39
CA LEU A 142 -6.50 5.04 -2.74
C LEU A 142 -7.21 3.85 -3.40
N THR A 143 -8.37 3.45 -2.87
CA THR A 143 -9.17 2.37 -3.45
C THR A 143 -9.67 2.73 -4.86
N VAL A 144 -10.14 3.97 -5.05
CA VAL A 144 -10.56 4.46 -6.37
C VAL A 144 -9.38 4.52 -7.35
N ALA A 145 -8.17 4.84 -6.86
CA ALA A 145 -6.96 4.83 -7.68
C ALA A 145 -6.66 3.41 -8.23
N LEU A 146 -6.80 2.38 -7.41
CA LEU A 146 -6.60 1.00 -7.87
C LEU A 146 -7.63 0.58 -8.91
N VAL A 147 -8.89 1.00 -8.76
CA VAL A 147 -9.99 0.62 -9.66
C VAL A 147 -9.93 1.36 -11.00
N ILE A 148 -9.65 2.66 -10.98
CA ILE A 148 -9.74 3.52 -12.18
C ILE A 148 -8.37 4.10 -12.56
N GLY A 149 -7.63 4.60 -11.58
CA GLY A 149 -6.41 5.37 -11.82
C GLY A 149 -5.30 4.52 -12.43
N VAL A 150 -5.09 3.32 -11.91
CA VAL A 150 -4.04 2.41 -12.40
C VAL A 150 -4.33 1.90 -13.82
N PRO A 151 -5.53 1.38 -14.13
CA PRO A 151 -5.86 1.00 -15.50
C PRO A 151 -5.75 2.16 -16.49
N LEU A 152 -6.26 3.34 -16.12
CA LEU A 152 -6.16 4.53 -16.96
C LEU A 152 -4.70 4.94 -17.20
N GLY A 153 -3.88 4.99 -16.15
CA GLY A 153 -2.47 5.31 -16.26
C GLY A 153 -1.72 4.28 -17.11
N THR A 154 -1.98 2.99 -16.89
CA THR A 154 -1.39 1.91 -17.69
C THR A 154 -1.80 2.02 -19.17
N PHE A 155 -3.08 2.30 -19.44
CA PHE A 155 -3.57 2.51 -20.81
C PHE A 155 -2.85 3.70 -21.50
N LEU A 156 -2.77 4.85 -20.83
CA LEU A 156 -2.09 6.02 -21.36
C LEU A 156 -0.59 5.74 -21.60
N GLY A 157 0.06 5.08 -20.65
CA GLY A 157 1.47 4.74 -20.74
C GLY A 157 1.78 3.76 -21.86
N LYS A 158 0.89 2.84 -22.18
CA LYS A 158 1.03 1.90 -23.30
C LYS A 158 0.66 2.50 -24.65
N THR A 159 -0.31 3.42 -24.68
CA THR A 159 -0.82 4.02 -25.93
C THR A 159 0.11 5.11 -26.44
N PHE A 160 0.62 5.95 -25.57
CA PHE A 160 1.47 7.09 -25.94
C PHE A 160 2.94 6.84 -25.58
N SER A 161 3.27 6.88 -24.30
CA SER A 161 4.57 6.55 -23.75
C SER A 161 4.42 6.44 -22.22
N TRP A 162 5.24 5.63 -21.56
CA TRP A 162 5.20 5.38 -20.11
C TRP A 162 5.21 6.65 -19.26
N ASN A 163 5.89 7.70 -19.69
CA ASN A 163 6.01 8.98 -18.99
C ASN A 163 4.69 9.78 -18.96
N PHE A 164 3.77 9.56 -19.92
CA PHE A 164 2.43 10.18 -19.88
C PHE A 164 1.65 9.81 -18.62
N SER A 165 1.87 8.63 -18.10
CA SER A 165 1.27 8.21 -16.82
C SER A 165 1.75 9.07 -15.65
N PHE A 166 3.04 9.41 -15.62
CA PHE A 166 3.59 10.30 -14.60
C PHE A 166 3.23 11.78 -14.82
N TYR A 167 3.04 12.23 -16.07
CA TYR A 167 2.45 13.55 -16.33
C TYR A 167 1.02 13.63 -15.83
N LEU A 168 0.19 12.59 -16.04
CA LEU A 168 -1.15 12.51 -15.44
C LEU A 168 -1.09 12.69 -13.92
N VAL A 169 -0.22 11.94 -13.24
CA VAL A 169 -0.07 12.05 -11.78
C VAL A 169 0.44 13.43 -11.36
N THR A 170 1.34 14.04 -12.13
CA THR A 170 1.83 15.41 -11.87
C THR A 170 0.68 16.42 -11.92
N ILE A 171 -0.19 16.32 -12.91
CA ILE A 171 -1.38 17.18 -13.03
C ILE A 171 -2.32 16.96 -11.85
N LEU A 172 -2.62 15.70 -11.52
CA LEU A 172 -3.46 15.34 -10.36
C LEU A 172 -2.85 15.86 -9.05
N GLY A 173 -1.54 15.72 -8.86
CA GLY A 173 -0.81 16.25 -7.72
C GLY A 173 -0.88 17.76 -7.63
N GLY A 174 -0.73 18.48 -8.77
CA GLY A 174 -0.90 19.92 -8.84
C GLY A 174 -2.31 20.38 -8.45
N ILE A 175 -3.35 19.71 -8.98
CA ILE A 175 -4.75 19.97 -8.62
C ILE A 175 -4.98 19.69 -7.14
N ALA A 176 -4.47 18.56 -6.63
CA ALA A 176 -4.58 18.19 -5.22
C ALA A 176 -3.90 19.22 -4.29
N THR A 177 -2.72 19.71 -4.69
CA THR A 177 -1.98 20.78 -3.98
C THR A 177 -2.81 22.06 -3.92
N PHE A 178 -3.33 22.50 -5.06
CA PHE A 178 -4.14 23.72 -5.18
C PHE A 178 -5.42 23.62 -4.34
N LEU A 179 -6.16 22.51 -4.47
CA LEU A 179 -7.38 22.30 -3.67
C LEU A 179 -7.07 22.20 -2.17
N SER A 180 -5.98 21.54 -1.79
CA SER A 180 -5.56 21.47 -0.39
C SER A 180 -5.19 22.85 0.15
N TYR A 181 -4.55 23.70 -0.66
CA TYR A 181 -4.22 25.08 -0.26
C TYR A 181 -5.48 25.92 0.01
N ILE A 182 -6.54 25.78 -0.82
CA ILE A 182 -7.78 26.56 -0.67
C ILE A 182 -8.68 25.96 0.42
N LEU A 183 -8.87 24.63 0.43
CA LEU A 183 -9.92 23.97 1.20
C LEU A 183 -9.48 23.59 2.63
N THR A 184 -8.17 23.49 2.90
CA THR A 184 -7.69 23.16 4.24
C THR A 184 -7.66 24.41 5.13
N PRO A 185 -8.29 24.38 6.32
CA PRO A 185 -8.32 25.52 7.24
C PRO A 185 -6.94 25.96 7.67
N LYS A 186 -6.76 27.29 7.86
CA LYS A 186 -5.52 27.86 8.42
C LYS A 186 -5.42 27.68 9.94
N THR A 187 -6.53 27.35 10.60
CA THR A 187 -6.65 27.26 12.07
C THR A 187 -6.14 25.93 12.64
N LEU A 188 -5.68 25.01 11.79
CA LEU A 188 -5.10 23.73 12.25
C LEU A 188 -3.87 23.95 13.13
N LYS A 189 -3.82 23.24 14.24
CA LYS A 189 -2.76 23.35 15.24
C LYS A 189 -1.40 22.95 14.65
N LYS A 190 -0.33 23.42 15.27
CA LYS A 190 1.01 22.87 15.03
C LYS A 190 1.08 21.46 15.57
N ALA A 191 1.95 20.63 14.98
CA ALA A 191 2.28 19.35 15.57
C ALA A 191 2.88 19.58 16.97
N GLU A 192 2.49 18.78 17.94
CA GLU A 192 3.29 18.63 19.14
C GLU A 192 4.61 17.96 18.73
N LYS A 193 5.74 18.52 19.21
CA LYS A 193 7.06 17.93 18.97
C LYS A 193 7.13 16.60 19.74
N GLY A 194 6.72 15.50 19.09
CA GLY A 194 7.04 14.16 19.57
C GLY A 194 8.54 13.90 19.37
N SER A 195 9.18 13.27 20.34
CA SER A 195 10.54 12.76 20.13
C SER A 195 10.52 11.61 19.13
N ILE A 196 11.47 11.60 18.20
CA ILE A 196 11.70 10.40 17.34
C ILE A 196 11.90 9.16 18.23
N GLY A 197 12.56 9.32 19.38
CA GLY A 197 12.76 8.25 20.35
C GLY A 197 11.44 7.67 20.88
N ASP A 198 10.42 8.48 21.12
CA ASP A 198 9.12 8.01 21.60
C ASP A 198 8.38 7.22 20.51
N GLN A 199 8.49 7.61 19.24
CA GLN A 199 7.90 6.87 18.13
C GLN A 199 8.53 5.49 17.95
N PHE A 200 9.85 5.36 18.17
CA PHE A 200 10.56 4.09 18.06
C PHE A 200 10.58 3.28 19.36
N SER A 201 10.04 3.80 20.47
CA SER A 201 9.96 3.06 21.74
C SER A 201 9.21 1.73 21.61
N VAL A 202 8.18 1.70 20.74
CA VAL A 202 7.39 0.50 20.45
C VAL A 202 8.19 -0.62 19.78
N LEU A 203 9.35 -0.32 19.17
CA LEU A 203 10.26 -1.35 18.62
C LEU A 203 11.04 -2.11 19.71
N LYS A 204 10.93 -1.73 20.97
CA LYS A 204 11.45 -2.51 22.10
C LYS A 204 10.52 -3.67 22.49
N GLU A 205 9.25 -3.58 22.10
CA GLU A 205 8.22 -4.55 22.40
C GLU A 205 8.24 -5.71 21.40
N TRP A 206 8.74 -6.88 21.84
CA TRP A 206 8.90 -8.05 20.98
C TRP A 206 7.58 -8.52 20.32
N ARG A 207 6.45 -8.35 21.02
CA ARG A 207 5.13 -8.70 20.45
C ARG A 207 4.77 -7.81 19.25
N LEU A 208 5.11 -6.51 19.30
CA LEU A 208 4.91 -5.59 18.19
C LEU A 208 5.87 -5.89 17.03
N ILE A 209 7.13 -6.22 17.32
CA ILE A 209 8.09 -6.64 16.28
C ILE A 209 7.55 -7.84 15.51
N LYS A 210 6.99 -8.85 16.19
CA LYS A 210 6.36 -9.99 15.51
C LYS A 210 5.19 -9.59 14.62
N SER A 211 4.35 -8.65 15.07
CA SER A 211 3.23 -8.13 14.28
C SER A 211 3.70 -7.39 13.04
N TYR A 212 4.77 -6.58 13.15
CA TYR A 212 5.40 -5.93 11.98
C TYR A 212 6.03 -6.96 11.04
N LEU A 213 6.74 -7.96 11.54
CA LEU A 213 7.26 -9.03 10.70
C LEU A 213 6.16 -9.80 9.97
N LEU A 214 5.03 -10.06 10.64
CA LEU A 214 3.87 -10.68 10.00
C LEU A 214 3.31 -9.80 8.89
N THR A 215 3.28 -8.47 9.06
CA THR A 215 2.89 -7.52 8.02
C THR A 215 3.90 -7.51 6.87
N ILE A 216 5.20 -7.43 7.16
CA ILE A 216 6.27 -7.43 6.14
C ILE A 216 6.21 -8.69 5.28
N ILE A 217 6.12 -9.85 5.91
CA ILE A 217 6.14 -11.15 5.22
C ILE A 217 4.79 -11.43 4.55
N GLY A 218 3.69 -11.18 5.27
CA GLY A 218 2.35 -11.53 4.81
C GLY A 218 1.86 -10.64 3.68
N TYR A 219 1.87 -9.32 3.85
CA TYR A 219 1.48 -8.40 2.78
C TYR A 219 2.55 -8.33 1.69
N GLY A 220 3.82 -8.18 2.10
CA GLY A 220 4.93 -8.12 1.14
C GLY A 220 5.00 -9.36 0.26
N GLY A 221 4.79 -10.56 0.80
CA GLY A 221 4.92 -11.82 0.06
C GLY A 221 4.15 -11.85 -1.26
N SER A 222 2.96 -11.25 -1.32
CA SER A 222 2.18 -11.16 -2.55
C SER A 222 2.85 -10.28 -3.62
N PHE A 223 3.65 -9.30 -3.24
CA PHE A 223 4.34 -8.39 -4.18
C PHE A 223 5.48 -9.04 -4.96
N VAL A 224 5.95 -10.23 -4.59
CA VAL A 224 6.84 -11.02 -5.46
C VAL A 224 6.19 -11.31 -6.81
N LEU A 225 4.91 -11.64 -6.81
CA LEU A 225 4.11 -11.83 -8.02
C LEU A 225 3.52 -10.51 -8.54
N LEU A 226 2.89 -9.73 -7.65
CA LEU A 226 2.10 -8.57 -8.04
C LEU A 226 2.94 -7.52 -8.79
N THR A 227 4.19 -7.31 -8.39
CA THR A 227 5.10 -6.41 -9.10
C THR A 227 5.28 -6.80 -10.56
N TYR A 228 5.24 -8.09 -10.87
CA TYR A 228 5.46 -8.63 -12.21
C TYR A 228 4.21 -9.29 -12.81
N LEU A 229 3.02 -9.05 -12.23
CA LEU A 229 1.77 -9.68 -12.66
C LEU A 229 1.46 -9.42 -14.15
N ALA A 230 1.64 -8.19 -14.62
CA ALA A 230 1.43 -7.84 -16.01
C ALA A 230 2.33 -8.66 -16.95
N GLU A 231 3.57 -8.92 -16.55
CA GLU A 231 4.52 -9.74 -17.32
C GLU A 231 4.19 -11.22 -17.28
N VAL A 232 3.68 -11.75 -16.15
CA VAL A 232 3.16 -13.12 -16.08
C VAL A 232 1.97 -13.27 -17.05
N LEU A 233 1.03 -12.33 -17.03
CA LEU A 233 -0.14 -12.34 -17.91
C LEU A 233 0.25 -12.23 -19.39
N LYS A 234 1.30 -11.48 -19.72
CA LYS A 234 1.82 -11.36 -21.08
C LYS A 234 2.58 -12.60 -21.54
N ASN A 235 3.59 -13.00 -20.77
CA ASN A 235 4.59 -13.98 -21.20
C ASN A 235 4.21 -15.43 -20.89
N VAL A 236 3.34 -15.67 -19.88
CA VAL A 236 2.89 -17.00 -19.48
C VAL A 236 1.47 -17.28 -19.95
N SER A 237 0.55 -16.30 -19.76
CA SER A 237 -0.86 -16.46 -20.16
C SER A 237 -1.13 -16.06 -21.61
N GLY A 238 -0.21 -15.35 -22.28
CA GLY A 238 -0.31 -14.96 -23.68
C GLY A 238 -1.28 -13.81 -23.97
N PHE A 239 -1.62 -12.99 -22.98
CA PHE A 239 -2.54 -11.87 -23.18
C PHE A 239 -1.85 -10.68 -23.87
N GLY A 240 -2.58 -10.03 -24.77
CA GLY A 240 -2.20 -8.75 -25.36
C GLY A 240 -2.33 -7.58 -24.36
N SER A 241 -1.61 -6.51 -24.62
CA SER A 241 -1.50 -5.34 -23.72
C SER A 241 -2.86 -4.73 -23.35
N ASN A 242 -3.83 -4.68 -24.27
CA ASN A 242 -5.16 -4.12 -23.99
C ASN A 242 -5.93 -4.99 -22.98
N ILE A 243 -5.83 -6.32 -23.14
CA ILE A 243 -6.49 -7.26 -22.21
C ILE A 243 -5.85 -7.18 -20.83
N ILE A 244 -4.52 -7.04 -20.74
CA ILE A 244 -3.83 -6.88 -19.46
C ILE A 244 -4.34 -5.64 -18.72
N SER A 245 -4.58 -4.51 -19.40
CA SER A 245 -5.15 -3.31 -18.76
C SER A 245 -6.55 -3.57 -18.18
N VAL A 246 -7.38 -4.35 -18.89
CA VAL A 246 -8.70 -4.80 -18.39
C VAL A 246 -8.55 -5.75 -17.19
N LEU A 247 -7.58 -6.67 -17.22
CA LEU A 247 -7.32 -7.58 -16.11
C LEU A 247 -6.83 -6.85 -14.85
N LEU A 248 -6.02 -5.81 -15.00
CA LEU A 248 -5.62 -4.94 -13.89
C LEU A 248 -6.82 -4.14 -13.34
N LEU A 249 -7.79 -3.76 -14.17
CA LEU A 249 -9.05 -3.19 -13.71
C LEU A 249 -9.86 -4.21 -12.87
N ILE A 250 -9.98 -5.45 -13.36
CA ILE A 250 -10.64 -6.54 -12.65
C ILE A 250 -9.96 -6.80 -11.31
N TYR A 251 -8.62 -6.82 -11.28
CA TYR A 251 -7.83 -6.93 -10.07
C TYR A 251 -8.15 -5.78 -9.09
N GLY A 252 -8.16 -4.53 -9.57
CA GLY A 252 -8.47 -3.35 -8.74
C GLY A 252 -9.87 -3.39 -8.13
N VAL A 253 -10.89 -3.83 -8.89
CA VAL A 253 -12.26 -4.05 -8.37
C VAL A 253 -12.25 -5.12 -7.28
N ALA A 254 -11.55 -6.23 -7.52
CA ALA A 254 -11.42 -7.32 -6.56
C ALA A 254 -10.73 -6.86 -5.26
N VAL A 255 -9.69 -6.03 -5.36
CA VAL A 255 -9.00 -5.38 -4.24
C VAL A 255 -9.98 -4.58 -3.36
N ALA A 256 -10.82 -3.75 -3.99
CA ALA A 256 -11.82 -2.95 -3.26
C ALA A 256 -12.81 -3.83 -2.48
N ILE A 257 -13.30 -4.89 -3.14
CA ILE A 257 -14.20 -5.88 -2.54
C ILE A 257 -13.48 -6.61 -1.40
N GLY A 258 -12.27 -7.09 -1.65
CA GLY A 258 -11.44 -7.84 -0.70
C GLY A 258 -11.19 -7.06 0.59
N ASN A 259 -10.83 -5.78 0.48
CA ASN A 259 -10.59 -4.91 1.63
C ASN A 259 -11.85 -4.81 2.55
N ILE A 260 -13.05 -4.63 1.94
CA ILE A 260 -14.31 -4.56 2.69
C ILE A 260 -14.61 -5.88 3.40
N TYR A 261 -14.47 -7.00 2.69
CA TYR A 261 -14.75 -8.33 3.28
C TYR A 261 -13.69 -8.74 4.29
N GLY A 262 -12.43 -8.37 4.09
CA GLY A 262 -11.35 -8.59 5.05
C GLY A 262 -11.62 -7.92 6.40
N GLY A 263 -12.11 -6.67 6.38
CA GLY A 263 -12.55 -5.99 7.60
C GLY A 263 -13.70 -6.73 8.30
N LYS A 264 -14.75 -7.12 7.55
CA LYS A 264 -15.90 -7.89 8.12
C LYS A 264 -15.48 -9.25 8.70
N ILE A 265 -14.55 -9.94 8.05
CA ILE A 265 -14.01 -11.22 8.55
C ILE A 265 -13.24 -10.98 9.85
N SER A 266 -12.41 -9.91 9.89
CA SER A 266 -11.67 -9.50 11.07
C SER A 266 -12.58 -9.17 12.26
N ASP A 267 -13.64 -8.39 12.03
CA ASP A 267 -14.61 -8.05 13.06
C ASP A 267 -15.32 -9.29 13.64
N LYS A 268 -15.58 -10.29 12.79
CA LYS A 268 -16.30 -11.51 13.19
C LYS A 268 -15.44 -12.55 13.88
N MET A 269 -14.20 -12.75 13.45
CA MET A 269 -13.33 -13.85 13.88
C MET A 269 -12.15 -13.38 14.75
N GLY A 270 -11.94 -12.07 14.87
CA GLY A 270 -10.73 -11.46 15.42
C GLY A 270 -9.58 -11.43 14.40
N ALA A 271 -8.66 -10.49 14.59
CA ALA A 271 -7.61 -10.20 13.60
C ALA A 271 -6.73 -11.44 13.29
N MET A 272 -6.20 -12.11 14.32
CA MET A 272 -5.25 -13.22 14.13
C MET A 272 -5.88 -14.48 13.52
N ASN A 273 -7.14 -14.82 13.87
CA ASN A 273 -7.84 -15.96 13.24
C ASN A 273 -8.15 -15.68 11.77
N SER A 274 -8.50 -14.43 11.45
CA SER A 274 -8.75 -13.98 10.07
C SER A 274 -7.47 -14.07 9.24
N LEU A 275 -6.34 -13.62 9.78
CA LEU A 275 -5.04 -13.70 9.12
C LEU A 275 -4.64 -15.15 8.83
N LYS A 276 -4.80 -16.05 9.80
CA LYS A 276 -4.54 -17.48 9.61
C LYS A 276 -5.36 -18.05 8.45
N LEU A 277 -6.67 -17.75 8.38
CA LEU A 277 -7.55 -18.23 7.31
C LEU A 277 -7.17 -17.64 5.96
N LEU A 278 -6.99 -16.32 5.90
CA LEU A 278 -6.71 -15.61 4.65
C LEU A 278 -5.34 -15.98 4.09
N PHE A 279 -4.29 -16.10 4.92
CA PHE A 279 -2.98 -16.56 4.45
C PHE A 279 -3.03 -18.01 3.95
N PHE A 280 -3.78 -18.89 4.61
CA PHE A 280 -3.96 -20.25 4.10
C PHE A 280 -4.57 -20.26 2.69
N ILE A 281 -5.64 -19.48 2.48
CA ILE A 281 -6.28 -19.38 1.17
C ILE A 281 -5.35 -18.72 0.14
N GLN A 282 -4.58 -17.68 0.55
CA GLN A 282 -3.58 -17.05 -0.34
C GLN A 282 -2.50 -18.05 -0.79
N VAL A 283 -1.94 -18.85 0.12
CA VAL A 283 -0.95 -19.88 -0.24
C VAL A 283 -1.48 -20.79 -1.32
N LEU A 284 -2.73 -21.25 -1.17
CA LEU A 284 -3.38 -22.12 -2.17
C LEU A 284 -3.63 -21.39 -3.49
N ALA A 285 -4.11 -20.13 -3.45
CA ALA A 285 -4.41 -19.34 -4.65
C ALA A 285 -3.15 -19.01 -5.44
N PHE A 286 -2.09 -18.54 -4.77
CA PHE A 286 -0.82 -18.22 -5.42
C PHE A 286 -0.12 -19.47 -5.94
N GLY A 287 -0.13 -20.58 -5.18
CA GLY A 287 0.39 -21.86 -5.62
C GLY A 287 -0.38 -22.41 -6.83
N ALA A 288 -1.72 -22.31 -6.82
CA ALA A 288 -2.56 -22.72 -7.95
C ALA A 288 -2.29 -21.87 -9.19
N PHE A 289 -2.02 -20.56 -9.04
CA PHE A 289 -1.75 -19.68 -10.16
C PHE A 289 -0.50 -20.09 -10.95
N TYR A 290 0.50 -20.67 -10.31
CA TYR A 290 1.66 -21.22 -11.00
C TYR A 290 1.28 -22.23 -12.10
N PHE A 291 0.28 -23.07 -11.84
CA PHE A 291 -0.20 -24.08 -12.80
C PHE A 291 -1.25 -23.50 -13.76
N THR A 292 -2.13 -22.66 -13.26
CA THR A 292 -3.31 -22.18 -13.99
C THR A 292 -3.04 -20.93 -14.84
N ALA A 293 -1.93 -20.22 -14.62
CA ALA A 293 -1.53 -19.06 -15.43
C ALA A 293 -1.38 -19.37 -16.93
N LYS A 294 -1.10 -20.63 -17.29
CA LYS A 294 -0.98 -21.07 -18.68
C LYS A 294 -2.33 -21.15 -19.40
N SER A 295 -3.45 -21.19 -18.68
CA SER A 295 -4.80 -21.18 -19.23
C SER A 295 -5.38 -19.78 -19.16
N PRO A 296 -5.70 -19.11 -20.28
CA PRO A 296 -6.24 -17.73 -20.25
C PRO A 296 -7.50 -17.60 -19.37
N ILE A 297 -8.43 -18.56 -19.45
CA ILE A 297 -9.67 -18.51 -18.66
C ILE A 297 -9.36 -18.60 -17.16
N LEU A 298 -8.52 -19.57 -16.76
CA LEU A 298 -8.15 -19.75 -15.36
C LEU A 298 -7.31 -18.58 -14.84
N ALA A 299 -6.47 -17.97 -15.68
CA ALA A 299 -5.71 -16.79 -15.34
C ALA A 299 -6.63 -15.59 -15.00
N ILE A 300 -7.70 -15.35 -15.77
CA ILE A 300 -8.70 -14.30 -15.48
C ILE A 300 -9.35 -14.54 -14.10
N ILE A 301 -9.79 -15.76 -13.83
CA ILE A 301 -10.41 -16.12 -12.55
C ILE A 301 -9.42 -15.92 -11.40
N ASN A 302 -8.17 -16.36 -11.57
CA ASN A 302 -7.14 -16.20 -10.56
C ASN A 302 -6.80 -14.73 -10.28
N VAL A 303 -6.69 -13.88 -11.31
CA VAL A 303 -6.44 -12.43 -11.14
C VAL A 303 -7.51 -11.80 -10.22
N PHE A 304 -8.78 -12.17 -10.40
CA PHE A 304 -9.84 -11.72 -9.52
C PHE A 304 -9.68 -12.23 -8.08
N ILE A 305 -9.40 -13.55 -7.92
CA ILE A 305 -9.18 -14.18 -6.61
C ILE A 305 -7.96 -13.55 -5.88
N LEU A 306 -6.85 -13.36 -6.60
CA LEU A 306 -5.65 -12.73 -6.04
C LEU A 306 -5.95 -11.31 -5.56
N GLY A 307 -6.65 -10.49 -6.36
CA GLY A 307 -7.04 -9.14 -5.95
C GLY A 307 -7.90 -9.13 -4.68
N LEU A 308 -8.88 -10.05 -4.58
CA LEU A 308 -9.69 -10.20 -3.36
C LEU A 308 -8.83 -10.50 -2.13
N LEU A 309 -7.91 -11.44 -2.25
CA LEU A 309 -7.13 -11.95 -1.12
C LEU A 309 -6.03 -10.97 -0.71
N ASP A 310 -5.37 -10.30 -1.65
CA ASP A 310 -4.24 -9.40 -1.38
C ASP A 310 -4.63 -8.24 -0.47
N PHE A 311 -5.84 -7.72 -0.60
CA PHE A 311 -6.29 -6.62 0.25
C PHE A 311 -7.26 -7.04 1.36
N ALA A 312 -7.76 -8.27 1.35
CA ALA A 312 -8.53 -8.80 2.49
C ALA A 312 -7.67 -8.93 3.76
N ILE A 313 -6.35 -9.10 3.63
CA ILE A 313 -5.43 -9.19 4.78
C ILE A 313 -5.07 -7.84 5.39
N VAL A 314 -5.28 -6.71 4.67
CA VAL A 314 -4.84 -5.38 5.12
C VAL A 314 -5.54 -4.94 6.42
N PRO A 315 -6.89 -4.95 6.52
CA PRO A 315 -7.56 -4.56 7.76
C PRO A 315 -7.16 -5.44 8.97
N PRO A 316 -7.15 -6.79 8.88
CA PRO A 316 -6.74 -7.60 10.03
C PRO A 316 -5.25 -7.47 10.39
N LEU A 317 -4.33 -7.20 9.44
CA LEU A 317 -2.94 -6.90 9.77
C LEU A 317 -2.82 -5.60 10.57
N GLN A 318 -3.54 -4.56 10.15
CA GLN A 318 -3.56 -3.28 10.86
C GLN A 318 -4.20 -3.43 12.25
N MET A 319 -5.31 -4.16 12.35
CA MET A 319 -6.00 -4.39 13.61
C MET A 319 -5.16 -5.21 14.59
N ASN A 320 -4.46 -6.23 14.12
CA ASN A 320 -3.54 -7.02 14.96
C ASN A 320 -2.48 -6.16 15.64
N VAL A 321 -1.89 -5.19 14.92
CA VAL A 321 -0.89 -4.28 15.52
C VAL A 321 -1.55 -3.37 16.57
N VAL A 322 -2.75 -2.85 16.29
CA VAL A 322 -3.49 -2.00 17.22
C VAL A 322 -3.88 -2.78 18.49
N GLU A 323 -4.39 -4.01 18.36
CA GLU A 323 -4.73 -4.88 19.48
C GLU A 323 -3.50 -5.16 20.36
N VAL A 324 -2.39 -5.58 19.76
CA VAL A 324 -1.14 -5.84 20.50
C VAL A 324 -0.61 -4.56 21.14
N ALA A 325 -0.65 -3.40 20.45
CA ALA A 325 -0.19 -2.14 21.00
C ALA A 325 -1.03 -1.69 22.22
N ASN A 326 -2.35 -1.87 22.17
CA ASN A 326 -3.23 -1.56 23.31
C ASN A 326 -2.89 -2.40 24.55
N GLU A 327 -2.39 -3.63 24.39
CA GLU A 327 -2.00 -4.47 25.50
C GLU A 327 -0.61 -4.12 26.08
N VAL A 328 0.40 -3.88 25.20
CA VAL A 328 1.80 -3.76 25.64
C VAL A 328 2.32 -2.31 25.69
N ALA A 329 1.70 -1.39 24.95
CA ALA A 329 2.13 0.00 24.83
C ALA A 329 0.92 0.94 24.58
N PRO A 330 -0.11 0.99 25.47
CA PRO A 330 -1.37 1.69 25.21
C PRO A 330 -1.21 3.20 24.94
N LYS A 331 -0.15 3.82 25.46
CA LYS A 331 0.15 5.25 25.20
C LYS A 331 0.80 5.49 23.84
N ALA A 332 1.22 4.45 23.13
CA ALA A 332 1.94 4.53 21.86
C ALA A 332 1.21 3.79 20.71
N THR A 333 -0.08 3.51 20.86
CA THR A 333 -0.88 2.78 19.87
C THR A 333 -0.86 3.46 18.50
N ASP A 334 -0.97 4.80 18.45
CA ASP A 334 -0.93 5.56 17.19
C ASP A 334 0.43 5.43 16.51
N SER A 335 1.52 5.48 17.29
CA SER A 335 2.89 5.27 16.77
C SER A 335 3.08 3.85 16.23
N ALA A 336 2.55 2.84 16.93
CA ALA A 336 2.60 1.46 16.50
C ALA A 336 1.82 1.26 15.18
N ALA A 337 0.63 1.83 15.07
CA ALA A 337 -0.18 1.82 13.85
C ALA A 337 0.53 2.51 12.68
N GLY A 338 1.19 3.65 12.94
CA GLY A 338 1.99 4.38 11.94
C GLY A 338 3.21 3.59 11.46
N LEU A 339 3.93 2.92 12.37
CA LEU A 339 5.06 2.05 12.00
C LEU A 339 4.60 0.82 11.22
N ASN A 340 3.36 0.35 11.39
CA ASN A 340 2.84 -0.72 10.55
C ASN A 340 2.67 -0.30 9.08
N ILE A 341 2.40 0.99 8.80
CA ILE A 341 2.43 1.53 7.42
C ILE A 341 3.84 1.39 6.83
N ALA A 342 4.87 1.69 7.63
CA ALA A 342 6.25 1.46 7.20
C ALA A 342 6.54 -0.05 6.98
N ALA A 343 6.00 -0.93 7.83
CA ALA A 343 6.14 -2.38 7.71
C ALA A 343 5.49 -2.91 6.41
N PHE A 344 4.29 -2.45 6.03
CA PHE A 344 3.68 -2.75 4.72
C PHE A 344 4.64 -2.42 3.57
N ASN A 345 5.21 -1.23 3.60
CA ASN A 345 6.08 -0.74 2.53
C ASN A 345 7.47 -1.42 2.52
N LEU A 346 8.03 -1.76 3.68
CA LEU A 346 9.24 -2.59 3.75
C LEU A 346 8.98 -3.98 3.15
N GLY A 347 7.79 -4.54 3.38
CA GLY A 347 7.34 -5.77 2.75
C GLY A 347 7.30 -5.66 1.23
N ILE A 348 6.67 -4.61 0.69
CA ILE A 348 6.63 -4.32 -0.76
C ILE A 348 8.06 -4.22 -1.32
N ALA A 349 8.93 -3.44 -0.67
CA ALA A 349 10.29 -3.20 -1.14
C ALA A 349 11.10 -4.52 -1.22
N GLY A 350 11.09 -5.30 -0.15
CA GLY A 350 11.81 -6.58 -0.09
C GLY A 350 11.28 -7.59 -1.10
N ALA A 351 9.95 -7.74 -1.16
CA ALA A 351 9.31 -8.71 -2.04
C ALA A 351 9.45 -8.35 -3.54
N SER A 352 9.34 -7.06 -3.90
CA SER A 352 9.59 -6.62 -5.28
C SER A 352 11.03 -6.90 -5.72
N THR A 353 11.98 -6.73 -4.80
CA THR A 353 13.40 -7.07 -5.05
C THR A 353 13.58 -8.59 -5.22
N ILE A 354 12.97 -9.41 -4.34
CA ILE A 354 12.99 -10.88 -4.47
C ILE A 354 12.35 -11.30 -5.79
N GLY A 355 11.22 -10.70 -6.15
CA GLY A 355 10.56 -10.93 -7.44
C GLY A 355 11.48 -10.64 -8.63
N GLY A 356 12.24 -9.54 -8.57
CA GLY A 356 13.25 -9.20 -9.57
C GLY A 356 14.36 -10.25 -9.71
N ILE A 357 14.85 -10.77 -8.58
CA ILE A 357 15.83 -11.86 -8.57
C ILE A 357 15.23 -13.12 -9.21
N VAL A 358 14.00 -13.48 -8.85
CA VAL A 358 13.30 -14.63 -9.46
C VAL A 358 13.17 -14.46 -10.98
N VAL A 359 12.75 -13.28 -11.42
CA VAL A 359 12.60 -12.97 -12.85
C VAL A 359 13.92 -13.12 -13.62
N SER A 360 15.02 -12.65 -13.03
CA SER A 360 16.35 -12.69 -13.68
C SER A 360 17.02 -14.07 -13.65
N THR A 361 16.70 -14.91 -12.67
CA THR A 361 17.39 -16.20 -12.46
C THR A 361 16.63 -17.39 -13.03
N ILE A 362 15.33 -17.50 -12.75
CA ILE A 362 14.49 -18.65 -13.11
C ILE A 362 13.27 -18.28 -13.96
N GLY A 363 13.04 -16.99 -14.20
CA GLY A 363 11.99 -16.48 -15.08
C GLY A 363 10.70 -16.06 -14.37
N VAL A 364 9.95 -15.17 -15.03
CA VAL A 364 8.75 -14.52 -14.47
C VAL A 364 7.64 -15.49 -14.08
N GLY A 365 7.54 -16.63 -14.78
CA GLY A 365 6.54 -17.68 -14.49
C GLY A 365 6.71 -18.34 -13.12
N HIS A 366 7.84 -18.16 -12.45
CA HIS A 366 8.11 -18.73 -11.14
C HIS A 366 7.73 -17.80 -9.96
N THR A 367 7.38 -16.55 -10.23
CA THR A 367 6.97 -15.59 -9.19
C THR A 367 5.75 -16.06 -8.37
N PRO A 368 4.73 -16.77 -8.90
CA PRO A 368 3.60 -17.24 -8.12
C PRO A 368 3.95 -18.22 -7.01
N TRP A 369 4.77 -19.25 -7.30
CA TRP A 369 5.11 -20.24 -6.29
C TRP A 369 6.09 -19.70 -5.24
N VAL A 370 6.98 -18.77 -5.63
CA VAL A 370 7.88 -18.09 -4.68
C VAL A 370 7.06 -17.21 -3.72
N ALA A 371 6.07 -16.47 -4.25
CA ALA A 371 5.12 -15.72 -3.43
C ALA A 371 4.36 -16.64 -2.45
N ALA A 372 3.85 -17.78 -2.93
CA ALA A 372 3.19 -18.79 -2.11
C ALA A 372 4.09 -19.31 -0.98
N SER A 373 5.38 -19.51 -1.26
CA SER A 373 6.36 -19.98 -0.26
C SER A 373 6.57 -18.95 0.84
N ILE A 374 6.67 -17.67 0.51
CA ILE A 374 6.79 -16.58 1.49
C ILE A 374 5.50 -16.43 2.30
N LEU A 375 4.35 -16.48 1.64
CA LEU A 375 3.03 -16.45 2.30
C LEU A 375 2.82 -17.64 3.24
N SER A 376 3.43 -18.81 2.95
CA SER A 376 3.41 -19.96 3.86
C SER A 376 4.09 -19.66 5.20
N ILE A 377 5.13 -18.83 5.21
CA ILE A 377 5.77 -18.37 6.46
C ILE A 377 4.77 -17.53 7.27
N ALA A 378 4.06 -16.59 6.63
CA ALA A 378 3.05 -15.77 7.30
C ALA A 378 1.88 -16.63 7.83
N PHE A 379 1.45 -17.64 7.06
CA PHE A 379 0.47 -18.62 7.51
C PHE A 379 0.95 -19.38 8.76
N LEU A 380 2.16 -19.90 8.77
CA LEU A 380 2.72 -20.64 9.91
C LEU A 380 2.87 -19.73 11.13
N MET A 381 3.31 -18.48 10.96
CA MET A 381 3.39 -17.50 12.05
C MET A 381 2.01 -17.25 12.67
N SER A 382 0.99 -16.98 11.85
CA SER A 382 -0.37 -16.74 12.33
C SER A 382 -1.00 -17.99 12.97
N ALA A 383 -0.76 -19.17 12.41
CA ALA A 383 -1.23 -20.44 12.96
C ALA A 383 -0.60 -20.74 14.33
N TYR A 384 0.69 -20.46 14.49
CA TYR A 384 1.40 -20.61 15.76
C TYR A 384 0.83 -19.70 16.86
N GLU A 385 0.63 -18.39 16.54
CA GLU A 385 0.06 -17.44 17.52
C GLU A 385 -1.39 -17.83 17.91
N VAL A 386 -2.22 -18.29 16.97
CA VAL A 386 -3.57 -18.79 17.27
C VAL A 386 -3.51 -20.02 18.20
N ALA A 387 -2.60 -20.97 17.93
CA ALA A 387 -2.46 -22.17 18.75
C ALA A 387 -1.98 -21.83 20.16
N LYS A 388 -1.04 -20.89 20.29
CA LYS A 388 -0.51 -20.41 21.58
C LYS A 388 -1.61 -19.74 22.42
N ASN A 389 -2.41 -18.86 21.80
CA ASN A 389 -3.49 -18.16 22.51
C ASN A 389 -4.55 -19.14 23.03
N LYS A 390 -4.90 -20.18 22.25
CA LYS A 390 -5.81 -21.24 22.72
C LYS A 390 -5.27 -22.01 23.93
N LYS A 391 -3.97 -22.33 23.97
CA LYS A 391 -3.35 -23.01 25.12
C LYS A 391 -3.40 -22.15 26.39
N ASN A 392 -3.13 -20.82 26.25
CA ASN A 392 -3.16 -19.90 27.37
C ASN A 392 -4.58 -19.80 28.00
N ILE A 393 -5.64 -19.77 27.17
CA ILE A 393 -7.04 -19.75 27.67
C ILE A 393 -7.39 -21.06 28.39
N GLN A 394 -6.87 -22.21 27.92
CA GLN A 394 -7.13 -23.52 28.60
C GLN A 394 -6.37 -23.69 29.90
N VAL A 395 -5.21 -23.03 30.06
CA VAL A 395 -4.37 -23.11 31.27
C VAL A 395 -4.88 -22.16 32.38
N TYR A 396 -5.55 -21.06 31.99
CA TYR A 396 -6.19 -20.10 32.89
C TYR A 396 -7.66 -19.92 32.44
N PRO A 397 -8.56 -20.91 32.73
CA PRO A 397 -9.99 -20.65 32.63
C PRO A 397 -10.31 -19.53 33.62
N GLU A 398 -10.95 -18.48 33.14
CA GLU A 398 -11.28 -17.25 33.90
C GLU A 398 -11.77 -17.57 35.29
N ILE A 399 -11.14 -16.95 36.34
CA ILE A 399 -11.63 -16.88 37.70
C ILE A 399 -12.82 -15.93 37.74
#